data_d2eeec3d84cee3b1b934a113a17d8e9a
#
_entry.id   d2eeec3d84cee3b1b934a113a17d8e9a
#
_cell.length_a   1.000
_cell.length_b   1.000
_cell.length_c   1.000
_cell.angle_alpha   90.00
_cell.angle_beta   90.00
_cell.angle_gamma   90.00
#
_symmetry.space_group_name_H-M   'P 1'
#
loop_
_entity.id
_entity.type
_entity.pdbx_description
1 polymer ?
#
loop_
_entity_poly.entity_id
_entity_poly.type
_entity_poly.pdbx_seq_one_letter_code
_entity_poly.pdbx_strand_id
1 'polypeptide(L)'
;MKILTRDIPPRAAWTLEQAGVHPLLARLYAARGVLVADELDDGLGRLLPPAGMKGLAEAAALLADSIASGGRICIVADYDCDGATACAIALRGLRLLGAQDVDYLVPDRVVDGYGLTPSIAERVKQRGAKLLVTVDNGIA
;
A
#
# COMPACT_ATOMS: atom_id res chain seq x y z
N MET A 1 17.47 -22.29 17.42
CA MET A 1 16.30 -21.61 16.82
C MET A 1 15.04 -22.26 17.40
N LYS A 2 14.13 -21.47 18.01
CA LYS A 2 12.86 -22.00 18.56
C LYS A 2 11.78 -21.82 17.50
N ILE A 3 11.20 -22.90 17.01
CA ILE A 3 10.07 -22.88 16.08
C ILE A 3 8.78 -22.82 16.90
N LEU A 4 7.98 -21.78 16.68
CA LEU A 4 6.67 -21.64 17.26
C LEU A 4 5.61 -21.89 16.18
N THR A 5 4.71 -22.83 16.43
CA THR A 5 3.56 -23.06 15.56
C THR A 5 2.39 -22.17 16.01
N ARG A 6 1.66 -21.64 15.04
CA ARG A 6 0.39 -20.94 15.34
C ARG A 6 -0.66 -21.93 15.76
N ASP A 7 -1.53 -21.50 16.65
CA ASP A 7 -2.75 -22.26 16.97
C ASP A 7 -3.68 -22.26 15.74
N ILE A 8 -4.31 -23.41 15.51
CA ILE A 8 -5.24 -23.61 14.38
C ILE A 8 -6.62 -23.88 14.96
N PRO A 9 -7.55 -22.91 14.95
CA PRO A 9 -8.92 -23.13 15.41
C PRO A 9 -9.59 -24.24 14.59
N PRO A 10 -9.92 -25.42 15.21
CA PRO A 10 -10.40 -26.59 14.45
C PRO A 10 -11.74 -26.30 13.73
N ARG A 11 -12.61 -25.51 14.35
CA ARG A 11 -13.90 -25.16 13.77
C ARG A 11 -13.74 -24.30 12.51
N ALA A 12 -12.84 -23.32 12.52
CA ALA A 12 -12.59 -22.47 11.36
C ALA A 12 -11.98 -23.28 10.20
N ALA A 13 -10.98 -24.12 10.50
CA ALA A 13 -10.39 -25.00 9.49
C ALA A 13 -11.43 -25.91 8.85
N TRP A 14 -12.29 -26.55 9.67
CA TRP A 14 -13.36 -27.39 9.19
C TRP A 14 -14.38 -26.62 8.33
N THR A 15 -14.80 -25.42 8.76
CA THR A 15 -15.75 -24.59 7.99
C THR A 15 -15.20 -24.26 6.61
N LEU A 16 -13.92 -23.90 6.52
CA LEU A 16 -13.25 -23.61 5.24
C LEU A 16 -13.16 -24.86 4.35
N GLU A 17 -12.86 -26.04 4.93
CA GLU A 17 -12.83 -27.29 4.18
C GLU A 17 -14.22 -27.65 3.62
N GLN A 18 -15.29 -27.47 4.41
CA GLN A 18 -16.67 -27.71 3.94
C GLN A 18 -17.07 -26.74 2.80
N ALA A 19 -16.48 -25.55 2.76
CA ALA A 19 -16.67 -24.60 1.70
C ALA A 19 -15.80 -24.88 0.45
N GLY A 20 -15.07 -26.00 0.42
CA GLY A 20 -14.26 -26.42 -0.73
C GLY A 20 -12.82 -25.92 -0.73
N VAL A 21 -12.36 -25.27 0.33
CA VAL A 21 -10.96 -24.86 0.46
C VAL A 21 -10.09 -26.10 0.71
N HIS A 22 -8.98 -26.23 -0.01
CA HIS A 22 -8.05 -27.36 0.16
C HIS A 22 -7.62 -27.48 1.65
N PRO A 23 -7.59 -28.68 2.28
CA PRO A 23 -7.36 -28.86 3.72
C PRO A 23 -6.10 -28.17 4.25
N LEU A 24 -5.00 -28.20 3.50
CA LEU A 24 -3.78 -27.50 3.88
C LEU A 24 -3.99 -25.97 3.94
N LEU A 25 -4.64 -25.42 2.94
CA LEU A 25 -4.94 -23.98 2.89
C LEU A 25 -5.95 -23.57 3.96
N ALA A 26 -6.98 -24.39 4.20
CA ALA A 26 -7.96 -24.16 5.27
C ALA A 26 -7.27 -24.03 6.63
N ARG A 27 -6.33 -24.90 6.94
CA ARG A 27 -5.52 -24.82 8.17
C ARG A 27 -4.66 -23.56 8.22
N LEU A 28 -4.01 -23.21 7.11
CA LEU A 28 -3.17 -22.00 7.01
C LEU A 28 -3.99 -20.73 7.20
N TYR A 29 -5.15 -20.65 6.59
CA TYR A 29 -6.07 -19.52 6.71
C TYR A 29 -6.66 -19.42 8.11
N ALA A 30 -7.14 -20.55 8.67
CA ALA A 30 -7.66 -20.59 10.04
C ALA A 30 -6.60 -20.14 11.06
N ALA A 31 -5.33 -20.55 10.90
CA ALA A 31 -4.23 -20.11 11.74
C ALA A 31 -3.90 -18.60 11.60
N ARG A 32 -4.46 -17.92 10.61
CA ARG A 32 -4.38 -16.48 10.37
C ARG A 32 -5.65 -15.71 10.71
N GLY A 33 -6.63 -16.41 11.30
CA GLY A 33 -7.86 -15.78 11.78
C GLY A 33 -9.00 -15.75 10.77
N VAL A 34 -8.85 -16.36 9.59
CA VAL A 34 -9.95 -16.51 8.61
C VAL A 34 -10.96 -17.53 9.15
N LEU A 35 -12.21 -17.15 9.21
CA LEU A 35 -13.27 -17.97 9.81
C LEU A 35 -14.23 -18.60 8.77
N VAL A 36 -14.44 -17.90 7.67
CA VAL A 36 -15.38 -18.29 6.61
C VAL A 36 -14.79 -18.07 5.22
N ALA A 37 -15.25 -18.82 4.23
CA ALA A 37 -14.73 -18.77 2.88
C ALA A 37 -14.93 -17.41 2.18
N ASP A 38 -15.98 -16.68 2.54
CA ASP A 38 -16.26 -15.34 2.01
C ASP A 38 -15.13 -14.33 2.28
N GLU A 39 -14.34 -14.55 3.35
CA GLU A 39 -13.16 -13.71 3.64
C GLU A 39 -12.00 -13.94 2.68
N LEU A 40 -12.05 -15.01 1.88
CA LEU A 40 -11.06 -15.36 0.86
C LEU A 40 -11.46 -14.86 -0.54
N ASP A 41 -12.61 -14.20 -0.68
CA ASP A 41 -13.03 -13.59 -1.93
C ASP A 41 -12.15 -12.36 -2.22
N ASP A 42 -11.33 -12.44 -3.27
CA ASP A 42 -10.42 -11.40 -3.74
C ASP A 42 -11.03 -10.52 -4.86
N GLY A 43 -12.31 -10.66 -5.11
CA GLY A 43 -13.03 -9.85 -6.09
C GLY A 43 -13.00 -8.35 -5.76
N LEU A 44 -12.88 -7.51 -6.79
CA LEU A 44 -12.82 -6.04 -6.62
C LEU A 44 -14.03 -5.45 -5.87
N GLY A 45 -15.19 -6.12 -5.92
CA GLY A 45 -16.38 -5.71 -5.16
C GLY A 45 -16.24 -5.86 -3.64
N ARG A 46 -15.20 -6.56 -3.17
CA ARG A 46 -14.90 -6.76 -1.73
C ARG A 46 -13.92 -5.75 -1.17
N LEU A 47 -13.38 -4.87 -2.00
CA LEU A 47 -12.51 -3.79 -1.54
C LEU A 47 -13.22 -2.93 -0.50
N LEU A 48 -12.53 -2.63 0.59
CA LEU A 48 -13.05 -1.74 1.62
C LEU A 48 -13.25 -0.34 1.05
N PRO A 49 -14.35 0.36 1.42
CA PRO A 49 -14.58 1.71 0.95
C PRO A 49 -13.46 2.65 1.43
N PRO A 50 -12.95 3.55 0.57
CA PRO A 50 -11.88 4.48 0.92
C PRO A 50 -12.17 5.34 2.15
N ALA A 51 -13.45 5.64 2.42
CA ALA A 51 -13.88 6.45 3.56
C ALA A 51 -13.45 5.90 4.93
N GLY A 52 -13.17 4.58 5.02
CA GLY A 52 -12.64 3.96 6.24
C GLY A 52 -11.12 4.15 6.42
N MET A 53 -10.42 4.73 5.47
CA MET A 53 -8.97 4.91 5.52
C MET A 53 -8.61 6.07 6.46
N LYS A 54 -7.70 5.81 7.41
CA LYS A 54 -7.24 6.81 8.38
C LYS A 54 -6.55 7.97 7.66
N GLY A 55 -6.94 9.21 8.00
CA GLY A 55 -6.32 10.42 7.47
C GLY A 55 -6.66 10.72 6.00
N LEU A 56 -7.66 10.03 5.40
CA LEU A 56 -7.99 10.20 3.98
C LEU A 56 -8.39 11.64 3.64
N ALA A 57 -9.23 12.26 4.46
CA ALA A 57 -9.73 13.60 4.20
C ALA A 57 -8.59 14.64 4.24
N GLU A 58 -7.71 14.54 5.21
CA GLU A 58 -6.54 15.41 5.36
C GLU A 58 -5.55 15.22 4.21
N ALA A 59 -5.27 13.97 3.83
CA ALA A 59 -4.40 13.67 2.70
C ALA A 59 -4.98 14.19 1.37
N ALA A 60 -6.29 14.03 1.16
CA ALA A 60 -6.97 14.55 -0.02
C ALA A 60 -6.93 16.08 -0.08
N ALA A 61 -7.10 16.77 1.06
CA ALA A 61 -7.00 18.22 1.14
C ALA A 61 -5.57 18.69 0.80
N LEU A 62 -4.53 18.07 1.36
CA LEU A 62 -3.14 18.41 1.04
C LEU A 62 -2.82 18.25 -0.45
N LEU A 63 -3.33 17.20 -1.07
CA LEU A 63 -3.17 16.98 -2.51
C LEU A 63 -3.91 18.06 -3.33
N ALA A 64 -5.16 18.35 -2.98
CA ALA A 64 -5.97 19.37 -3.66
C ALA A 64 -5.32 20.76 -3.55
N ASP A 65 -4.85 21.15 -2.38
CA ASP A 65 -4.17 22.43 -2.15
C ASP A 65 -2.85 22.51 -2.93
N SER A 66 -2.08 21.41 -2.98
CA SER A 66 -0.85 21.37 -3.77
C SER A 66 -1.13 21.50 -5.26
N ILE A 67 -2.18 20.84 -5.77
CA ILE A 67 -2.62 20.96 -7.17
C ILE A 67 -3.06 22.40 -7.47
N ALA A 68 -3.92 22.97 -6.63
CA ALA A 68 -4.46 24.31 -6.82
C ALA A 68 -3.39 25.41 -6.80
N SER A 69 -2.37 25.24 -5.96
CA SER A 69 -1.23 26.17 -5.87
C SER A 69 -0.15 25.95 -6.94
N GLY A 70 -0.26 24.92 -7.79
CA GLY A 70 0.76 24.55 -8.75
C GLY A 70 2.06 24.02 -8.09
N GLY A 71 1.94 23.52 -6.85
CA GLY A 71 3.07 22.99 -6.11
C GLY A 71 3.60 21.68 -6.71
N ARG A 72 4.93 21.51 -6.74
CA ARG A 72 5.55 20.25 -7.17
C ARG A 72 5.22 19.14 -6.19
N ILE A 73 4.68 18.03 -6.69
CA ILE A 73 4.40 16.81 -5.95
C ILE A 73 5.43 15.76 -6.34
N CYS A 74 6.13 15.18 -5.36
CA CYS A 74 7.05 14.07 -5.61
C CYS A 74 6.54 12.79 -4.96
N ILE A 75 6.45 11.72 -5.76
CA ILE A 75 6.05 10.39 -5.30
C ILE A 75 7.32 9.59 -5.02
N VAL A 76 7.45 9.08 -3.80
CA VAL A 76 8.49 8.12 -3.44
C VAL A 76 7.85 6.74 -3.45
N ALA A 77 8.29 5.89 -4.38
CA ALA A 77 7.74 4.56 -4.61
C ALA A 77 8.77 3.48 -4.26
N ASP A 78 8.27 2.27 -4.02
CA ASP A 78 9.15 1.10 -3.96
C ASP A 78 9.55 0.64 -5.37
N TYR A 79 10.57 -0.19 -5.46
CA TYR A 79 11.22 -0.65 -6.70
C TYR A 79 10.68 -1.98 -7.22
N ASP A 80 9.68 -2.59 -6.60
CA ASP A 80 9.03 -3.82 -7.06
C ASP A 80 7.77 -3.55 -7.91
N CYS A 81 7.03 -4.60 -8.26
CA CYS A 81 5.92 -4.48 -9.22
C CYS A 81 4.75 -3.67 -8.68
N ASP A 82 4.41 -3.81 -7.41
CA ASP A 82 3.30 -3.08 -6.80
C ASP A 82 3.69 -1.63 -6.51
N GLY A 83 4.93 -1.35 -6.08
CA GLY A 83 5.48 0.00 -6.02
C GLY A 83 5.46 0.72 -7.36
N ALA A 84 5.91 0.05 -8.43
CA ALA A 84 5.90 0.61 -9.78
C ALA A 84 4.48 0.90 -10.29
N THR A 85 3.53 -0.03 -10.06
CA THR A 85 2.13 0.17 -10.47
C THR A 85 1.44 1.25 -9.65
N ALA A 86 1.66 1.30 -8.33
CA ALA A 86 1.15 2.35 -7.46
C ALA A 86 1.68 3.73 -7.88
N CYS A 87 2.97 3.83 -8.20
CA CYS A 87 3.59 5.06 -8.72
C CYS A 87 2.95 5.50 -10.05
N ALA A 88 2.77 4.58 -10.98
CA ALA A 88 2.16 4.87 -12.28
C ALA A 88 0.71 5.35 -12.14
N ILE A 89 -0.07 4.73 -11.25
CA ILE A 89 -1.46 5.14 -10.95
C ILE A 89 -1.47 6.54 -10.32
N ALA A 90 -0.60 6.79 -9.34
CA ALA A 90 -0.52 8.09 -8.68
C ALA A 90 -0.12 9.20 -9.64
N LEU A 91 0.92 9.00 -10.47
CA LEU A 91 1.33 9.98 -11.50
C LEU A 91 0.21 10.32 -12.48
N ARG A 92 -0.45 9.28 -13.00
CA ARG A 92 -1.55 9.47 -13.97
C ARG A 92 -2.76 10.11 -13.32
N GLY A 93 -3.14 9.64 -12.12
CA GLY A 93 -4.27 10.17 -11.38
C GLY A 93 -4.10 11.65 -11.04
N LEU A 94 -2.95 12.04 -10.49
CA LEU A 94 -2.66 13.44 -10.15
C LEU A 94 -2.68 14.35 -11.38
N ARG A 95 -2.13 13.90 -12.52
CA ARG A 95 -2.19 14.65 -13.78
C ARG A 95 -3.62 14.81 -14.30
N LEU A 96 -4.43 13.76 -14.21
CA LEU A 96 -5.85 13.83 -14.58
C LEU A 96 -6.65 14.78 -13.67
N LEU A 97 -6.24 14.92 -12.40
CA LEU A 97 -6.79 15.88 -11.45
C LEU A 97 -6.27 17.31 -11.62
N GLY A 98 -5.38 17.55 -12.59
CA GLY A 98 -4.88 18.88 -12.94
C GLY A 98 -3.51 19.24 -12.38
N ALA A 99 -2.81 18.33 -11.71
CA ALA A 99 -1.45 18.58 -11.25
C ALA A 99 -0.50 18.79 -12.45
N GLN A 100 0.18 19.93 -12.48
CA GLN A 100 1.08 20.30 -13.59
C GLN A 100 2.51 19.80 -13.39
N ASP A 101 2.97 19.74 -12.15
CA ASP A 101 4.35 19.37 -11.79
C ASP A 101 4.32 18.18 -10.83
N VAL A 102 4.34 16.98 -11.42
CA VAL A 102 4.38 15.71 -10.68
C VAL A 102 5.57 14.90 -11.13
N ASP A 103 6.46 14.62 -10.21
CA ASP A 103 7.68 13.82 -10.40
C ASP A 103 7.67 12.60 -9.46
N TYR A 104 8.60 11.70 -9.64
CA TYR A 104 8.77 10.55 -8.77
C TYR A 104 10.23 10.24 -8.48
N LEU A 105 10.47 9.52 -7.39
CA LEU A 105 11.77 9.02 -7.01
C LEU A 105 11.61 7.57 -6.53
N VAL A 106 12.40 6.67 -7.11
CA VAL A 106 12.52 5.29 -6.63
C VAL A 106 13.89 5.17 -5.97
N PRO A 107 13.97 4.71 -4.71
CA PRO A 107 15.24 4.46 -4.04
C PRO A 107 16.04 3.36 -4.75
N ASP A 108 17.37 3.49 -4.76
CA ASP A 108 18.26 2.39 -5.15
C ASP A 108 18.43 1.44 -3.96
N ARG A 109 18.04 0.16 -4.12
CA ARG A 109 18.11 -0.85 -3.06
C ARG A 109 19.49 -0.98 -2.44
N VAL A 110 20.54 -0.83 -3.23
CA VAL A 110 21.91 -1.02 -2.79
C VAL A 110 22.47 0.21 -2.06
N VAL A 111 22.13 1.40 -2.55
CA VAL A 111 22.69 2.68 -2.07
C VAL A 111 21.79 3.30 -1.01
N ASP A 112 20.49 3.36 -1.26
CA ASP A 112 19.52 4.11 -0.43
C ASP A 112 18.83 3.21 0.61
N GLY A 113 18.81 1.88 0.41
CA GLY A 113 18.05 0.95 1.22
C GLY A 113 16.57 0.93 0.84
N TYR A 114 15.70 0.63 1.81
CA TYR A 114 14.27 0.46 1.60
C TYR A 114 13.48 1.67 2.13
N GLY A 115 12.50 2.11 1.34
CA GLY A 115 11.50 3.07 1.75
C GLY A 115 12.00 4.51 1.86
N LEU A 116 11.28 5.32 2.61
CA LEU A 116 11.61 6.73 2.83
C LEU A 116 12.70 6.86 3.90
N THR A 117 13.91 7.15 3.48
CA THR A 117 15.05 7.46 4.35
C THR A 117 15.28 8.98 4.44
N PRO A 118 16.04 9.49 5.44
CA PRO A 118 16.44 10.90 5.49
C PRO A 118 17.14 11.37 4.20
N SER A 119 17.98 10.53 3.60
CA SER A 119 18.67 10.83 2.32
C SER A 119 17.68 11.00 1.18
N ILE A 120 16.68 10.12 1.08
CA ILE A 120 15.63 10.22 0.06
C ILE A 120 14.78 11.48 0.28
N ALA A 121 14.39 11.78 1.52
CA ALA A 121 13.64 12.99 1.84
C ALA A 121 14.41 14.27 1.45
N GLU A 122 15.71 14.32 1.71
CA GLU A 122 16.56 15.44 1.32
C GLU A 122 16.66 15.58 -0.22
N ARG A 123 16.80 14.47 -0.94
CA ARG A 123 16.78 14.47 -2.43
C ARG A 123 15.44 14.98 -2.98
N VAL A 124 14.32 14.61 -2.37
CA VAL A 124 13.00 15.13 -2.76
C VAL A 124 12.92 16.63 -2.52
N LYS A 125 13.40 17.10 -1.37
CA LYS A 125 13.44 18.53 -1.04
C LYS A 125 14.32 19.31 -2.03
N GLN A 126 15.50 18.79 -2.39
CA GLN A 126 16.41 19.41 -3.37
C GLN A 126 15.79 19.52 -4.76
N ARG A 127 14.86 18.63 -5.13
CA ARG A 127 14.06 18.73 -6.35
C ARG A 127 12.98 19.81 -6.29
N GLY A 128 12.83 20.50 -5.16
CA GLY A 128 11.86 21.57 -4.97
C GLY A 128 10.43 21.09 -4.72
N ALA A 129 10.25 19.82 -4.33
CA ALA A 129 8.93 19.30 -4.01
C ALA A 129 8.31 20.04 -2.80
N LYS A 130 7.05 20.41 -2.94
CA LYS A 130 6.22 21.01 -1.87
C LYS A 130 5.45 19.96 -1.10
N LEU A 131 5.13 18.85 -1.77
CA LEU A 131 4.45 17.71 -1.17
C LEU A 131 5.18 16.42 -1.56
N LEU A 132 5.44 15.58 -0.57
CA LEU A 132 5.96 14.23 -0.76
C LEU A 132 4.85 13.23 -0.46
N VAL A 133 4.66 12.28 -1.37
CA VAL A 133 3.71 11.17 -1.22
C VAL A 133 4.49 9.86 -1.27
N THR A 134 4.33 9.01 -0.30
CA THR A 134 4.88 7.64 -0.35
C THR A 134 3.83 6.66 -0.82
N VAL A 135 4.22 5.74 -1.67
CA VAL A 135 3.37 4.62 -2.11
C VAL A 135 4.13 3.32 -1.93
N ASP A 136 3.44 2.31 -1.40
CA ASP A 136 4.00 0.99 -1.15
C ASP A 136 5.27 1.02 -0.28
N ASN A 137 5.31 1.93 0.66
CA ASN A 137 6.37 2.01 1.65
C ASN A 137 5.85 1.47 2.98
N GLY A 138 6.69 0.71 3.70
CA GLY A 138 6.37 0.24 5.03
C GLY A 138 6.14 1.39 6.02
N ILE A 139 5.38 1.10 7.05
CA ILE A 139 5.22 2.00 8.21
C ILE A 139 6.38 1.75 9.17
N ALA A 140 7.15 2.77 9.46
CA ALA A 140 8.22 2.72 10.44
C ALA A 140 7.70 3.17 11.82
#